data_2fa51ab046c36e3add1f4c424e9c3615
#
_entry.id   2fa51ab046c36e3add1f4c424e9c3615
#
_cell.length_a   1.000
_cell.length_b   1.000
_cell.length_c   1.000
_cell.angle_alpha   90.00
_cell.angle_beta   90.00
_cell.angle_gamma   90.00
#
_symmetry.space_group_name_H-M   'P 1'
#
loop_
_entity.id
_entity.type
_entity.pdbx_description
1 polymer ?
#
loop_
_entity_poly.entity_id
_entity_poly.type
_entity_poly.pdbx_seq_one_letter_code
_entity_poly.pdbx_strand_id
1 'polypeptide(L)'
;MSLNTQILIAAILGIGFGFILNLFPQTAFFSTSLYTLGIISSIFIGLLKMLLVPLIFTSIVVGVSNLQASGQFGRVWKITALCCFVTTTFALILGIGCAHLFGVGKGMDIAIFSEAMSQHQAPDTLSPSAFFTNFIQNTLINPFKAFSEGNVLAVVVFALFMGAALIKGGERFQSVRVLSLQLFDIMMMLVGWVMKLAPLGILALLAKLIATEDLKILGSLAEFALVVTGTTIFHGAVVLPLLLWIFGKMNPVTFFKGTRLALITAFATSSSSATMPLSMKCAQENLKVRPQTAGFVIPLGTQLNMDGTALYEAAAALFIANLVGMDLSLTQQLIVCLTAMIASLGAPGIPSAGMVTMIMVLQSVGLPAEAIAILLPIDRLLDTVRTVVNVQGDMMISVVVDRHTKDLDAPLPNLSNPS
;
A
#
# COMPACT_ATOMS: atom_id res chain seq x y z
N MET A 1 19.79 3.02 17.79
CA MET A 1 19.75 2.87 16.32
C MET A 1 18.31 2.92 15.84
N SER A 2 18.04 3.57 14.72
CA SER A 2 16.69 3.56 14.13
C SER A 2 16.33 2.15 13.64
N LEU A 3 15.03 1.83 13.58
CA LEU A 3 14.56 0.54 13.06
C LEU A 3 15.04 0.30 11.61
N ASN A 4 15.06 1.35 10.79
CA ASN A 4 15.56 1.31 9.41
C ASN A 4 17.03 0.87 9.35
N THR A 5 17.86 1.42 10.21
CA THR A 5 19.29 1.05 10.31
C THR A 5 19.45 -0.40 10.76
N GLN A 6 18.62 -0.86 11.72
CA GLN A 6 18.64 -2.26 12.16
C GLN A 6 18.23 -3.22 11.05
N ILE A 7 17.20 -2.90 10.27
CA ILE A 7 16.76 -3.69 9.11
C ILE A 7 17.84 -3.75 8.04
N LEU A 8 18.50 -2.63 7.73
CA LEU A 8 19.58 -2.60 6.74
C LEU A 8 20.77 -3.46 7.17
N ILE A 9 21.20 -3.34 8.42
CA ILE A 9 22.27 -4.18 8.97
C ILE A 9 21.87 -5.65 8.95
N ALA A 10 20.66 -5.98 9.37
CA ALA A 10 20.14 -7.34 9.34
C ALA A 10 20.09 -7.92 7.93
N ALA A 11 19.75 -7.10 6.92
CA ALA A 11 19.79 -7.51 5.52
C ALA A 11 21.19 -7.85 5.05
N ILE A 12 22.18 -6.98 5.34
CA ILE A 12 23.59 -7.22 5.00
C ILE A 12 24.13 -8.47 5.71
N LEU A 13 23.85 -8.62 7.00
CA LEU A 13 24.27 -9.79 7.78
C LEU A 13 23.59 -11.07 7.28
N GLY A 14 22.29 -11.00 6.91
CA GLY A 14 21.55 -12.12 6.35
C GLY A 14 22.14 -12.59 5.04
N ILE A 15 22.44 -11.66 4.12
CA ILE A 15 23.11 -11.97 2.85
C ILE A 15 24.46 -12.63 3.12
N GLY A 16 25.30 -12.03 3.97
CA GLY A 16 26.63 -12.55 4.33
C GLY A 16 26.55 -13.95 4.94
N PHE A 17 25.62 -14.18 5.86
CA PHE A 17 25.41 -15.49 6.48
C PHE A 17 24.90 -16.52 5.48
N GLY A 18 23.99 -16.16 4.58
CA GLY A 18 23.54 -17.01 3.50
C GLY A 18 24.67 -17.45 2.56
N PHE A 19 25.59 -16.53 2.21
CA PHE A 19 26.79 -16.86 1.45
C PHE A 19 27.68 -17.86 2.19
N ILE A 20 27.90 -17.66 3.51
CA ILE A 20 28.70 -18.58 4.31
C ILE A 20 28.05 -19.97 4.32
N LEU A 21 26.72 -20.06 4.48
CA LEU A 21 26.01 -21.34 4.44
C LEU A 21 26.16 -22.04 3.08
N ASN A 22 26.10 -21.28 1.99
CA ASN A 22 26.26 -21.82 0.63
C ASN A 22 27.66 -22.41 0.35
N LEU A 23 28.70 -21.99 1.13
CA LEU A 23 30.03 -22.57 1.06
C LEU A 23 30.14 -23.99 1.69
N PHE A 24 29.16 -24.36 2.54
CA PHE A 24 29.16 -25.62 3.26
C PHE A 24 27.89 -26.44 3.02
N PRO A 25 27.48 -26.67 1.75
CA PRO A 25 26.26 -27.41 1.43
C PRO A 25 26.36 -28.85 1.96
N GLN A 26 25.22 -29.43 2.35
CA GLN A 26 25.09 -30.80 2.82
C GLN A 26 25.79 -31.10 4.17
N THR A 27 26.23 -30.13 4.93
CA THR A 27 26.74 -30.32 6.28
C THR A 27 25.62 -30.26 7.33
N ALA A 28 25.84 -30.88 8.50
CA ALA A 28 24.92 -30.74 9.64
C ALA A 28 24.74 -29.28 10.06
N PHE A 29 25.79 -28.48 9.94
CA PHE A 29 25.72 -27.04 10.19
C PHE A 29 24.76 -26.34 9.23
N PHE A 30 24.83 -26.64 7.94
CA PHE A 30 23.92 -26.11 6.92
C PHE A 30 22.45 -26.45 7.22
N SER A 31 22.15 -27.72 7.43
CA SER A 31 20.78 -28.20 7.67
C SER A 31 20.18 -27.65 8.97
N THR A 32 20.95 -27.60 10.07
CA THR A 32 20.50 -27.05 11.34
C THR A 32 20.28 -25.55 11.25
N SER A 33 21.17 -24.82 10.55
CA SER A 33 21.01 -23.38 10.31
C SER A 33 19.77 -23.08 9.48
N LEU A 34 19.55 -23.78 8.37
CA LEU A 34 18.34 -23.62 7.54
C LEU A 34 17.05 -23.90 8.31
N TYR A 35 17.03 -24.93 9.15
CA TYR A 35 15.90 -25.24 10.00
C TYR A 35 15.61 -24.09 10.98
N THR A 36 16.63 -23.58 11.67
CA THR A 36 16.49 -22.47 12.62
C THR A 36 16.04 -21.18 11.92
N LEU A 37 16.65 -20.84 10.79
CA LEU A 37 16.26 -19.69 9.97
C LEU A 37 14.82 -19.86 9.47
N GLY A 38 14.43 -21.08 9.08
CA GLY A 38 13.05 -21.40 8.67
C GLY A 38 12.04 -21.13 9.79
N ILE A 39 12.34 -21.53 11.03
CA ILE A 39 11.46 -21.24 12.18
C ILE A 39 11.33 -19.75 12.42
N ILE A 40 12.46 -19.01 12.46
CA ILE A 40 12.46 -17.56 12.71
C ILE A 40 11.64 -16.82 11.64
N SER A 41 11.89 -17.15 10.37
CA SER A 41 11.15 -16.54 9.25
C SER A 41 9.66 -16.88 9.28
N SER A 42 9.30 -18.12 9.59
CA SER A 42 7.90 -18.55 9.69
C SER A 42 7.16 -17.86 10.83
N ILE A 43 7.80 -17.65 11.99
CA ILE A 43 7.23 -16.89 13.10
C ILE A 43 6.97 -15.45 12.66
N PHE A 44 7.95 -14.80 12.02
CA PHE A 44 7.79 -13.40 11.60
C PHE A 44 6.67 -13.23 10.57
N ILE A 45 6.65 -14.07 9.52
CA ILE A 45 5.59 -14.05 8.50
C ILE A 45 4.23 -14.42 9.11
N GLY A 46 4.20 -15.41 10.01
CA GLY A 46 2.97 -15.80 10.72
C GLY A 46 2.38 -14.66 11.54
N LEU A 47 3.21 -13.91 12.25
CA LEU A 47 2.78 -12.72 13.01
C LEU A 47 2.22 -11.62 12.08
N LEU A 48 2.85 -11.38 10.92
CA LEU A 48 2.33 -10.44 9.93
C LEU A 48 0.96 -10.88 9.41
N LYS A 49 0.82 -12.16 9.02
CA LYS A 49 -0.45 -12.74 8.55
C LYS A 49 -1.56 -12.66 9.61
N MET A 50 -1.22 -12.90 10.89
CA MET A 50 -2.18 -12.82 12.01
C MET A 50 -2.80 -11.44 12.14
N LEU A 51 -2.04 -10.38 11.88
CA LEU A 51 -2.53 -8.99 12.02
C LEU A 51 -3.26 -8.49 10.77
N LEU A 52 -3.06 -9.14 9.62
CA LEU A 52 -3.53 -8.67 8.31
C LEU A 52 -5.03 -8.35 8.32
N VAL A 53 -5.86 -9.33 8.58
CA VAL A 53 -7.32 -9.22 8.44
C VAL A 53 -7.92 -8.24 9.44
N PRO A 54 -7.61 -8.30 10.77
CA PRO A 54 -8.12 -7.33 11.73
C PRO A 54 -7.65 -5.90 11.44
N LEU A 55 -6.40 -5.72 11.01
CA LEU A 55 -5.84 -4.40 10.69
C LEU A 55 -6.57 -3.78 9.50
N ILE A 56 -6.71 -4.51 8.39
CA ILE A 56 -7.41 -4.03 7.20
C ILE A 56 -8.86 -3.67 7.52
N PHE A 57 -9.56 -4.55 8.24
CA PHE A 57 -10.95 -4.29 8.63
C PHE A 57 -11.07 -3.00 9.44
N THR A 58 -10.32 -2.88 10.52
CA THR A 58 -10.40 -1.71 11.42
C THR A 58 -9.95 -0.43 10.72
N SER A 59 -8.88 -0.48 9.91
CA SER A 59 -8.38 0.67 9.14
C SER A 59 -9.44 1.21 8.18
N ILE A 60 -10.08 0.34 7.40
CA ILE A 60 -11.11 0.76 6.43
C ILE A 60 -12.36 1.28 7.14
N VAL A 61 -12.84 0.58 8.18
CA VAL A 61 -14.01 1.04 8.95
C VAL A 61 -13.75 2.43 9.53
N VAL A 62 -12.58 2.66 10.13
CA VAL A 62 -12.19 3.97 10.68
C VAL A 62 -12.04 5.00 9.56
N GLY A 63 -11.30 4.68 8.50
CA GLY A 63 -11.10 5.56 7.36
C GLY A 63 -12.43 6.05 6.77
N VAL A 64 -13.33 5.11 6.45
CA VAL A 64 -14.65 5.43 5.89
C VAL A 64 -15.53 6.16 6.89
N SER A 65 -15.62 5.71 8.14
CA SER A 65 -16.50 6.34 9.15
C SER A 65 -16.12 7.78 9.51
N ASN A 66 -14.84 8.16 9.31
CA ASN A 66 -14.36 9.52 9.49
C ASN A 66 -14.81 10.48 8.37
N LEU A 67 -15.39 9.97 7.28
CA LEU A 67 -15.94 10.76 6.18
C LEU A 67 -17.28 11.44 6.51
N GLN A 68 -17.58 11.67 7.75
CA GLN A 68 -18.83 12.30 8.19
C GLN A 68 -18.97 13.69 7.59
N ALA A 69 -19.53 13.74 6.37
CA ALA A 69 -19.75 14.97 5.63
C ALA A 69 -21.10 15.57 6.03
N SER A 70 -21.07 16.68 6.76
CA SER A 70 -22.16 17.64 6.71
C SER A 70 -22.39 18.06 5.26
N GLY A 71 -23.64 18.33 4.84
CA GLY A 71 -24.02 18.50 3.42
C GLY A 71 -23.22 19.51 2.60
N GLN A 72 -22.44 20.41 3.22
CA GLN A 72 -21.54 21.36 2.55
C GLN A 72 -20.26 20.69 2.00
N PHE A 73 -19.82 19.55 2.56
CA PHE A 73 -18.61 18.85 2.14
C PHE A 73 -18.81 17.84 1.00
N GLY A 74 -20.04 17.59 0.55
CA GLY A 74 -20.32 16.59 -0.49
C GLY A 74 -19.58 16.85 -1.81
N ARG A 75 -19.36 18.11 -2.20
CA ARG A 75 -18.58 18.47 -3.41
C ARG A 75 -17.08 18.31 -3.17
N VAL A 76 -16.58 18.72 -2.02
CA VAL A 76 -15.18 18.54 -1.61
C VAL A 76 -14.83 17.05 -1.64
N TRP A 77 -15.67 16.21 -1.04
CA TRP A 77 -15.51 14.76 -1.05
C TRP A 77 -15.47 14.17 -2.46
N LYS A 78 -16.44 14.52 -3.31
CA LYS A 78 -16.51 13.98 -4.68
C LYS A 78 -15.28 14.33 -5.50
N ILE A 79 -14.80 15.57 -5.42
CA ILE A 79 -13.60 16.01 -6.14
C ILE A 79 -12.36 15.30 -5.58
N THR A 80 -12.23 15.17 -4.24
CA THR A 80 -11.12 14.46 -3.61
C THR A 80 -11.08 13.00 -4.07
N ALA A 81 -12.20 12.28 -3.98
CA ALA A 81 -12.30 10.88 -4.40
C ALA A 81 -11.98 10.70 -5.89
N LEU A 82 -12.46 11.61 -6.75
CA LEU A 82 -12.15 11.58 -8.18
C LEU A 82 -10.64 11.82 -8.43
N CYS A 83 -10.03 12.77 -7.72
CA CYS A 83 -8.59 13.03 -7.84
C CYS A 83 -7.79 11.80 -7.41
N CYS A 84 -8.08 11.21 -6.24
CA CYS A 84 -7.42 9.98 -5.77
C CYS A 84 -7.57 8.85 -6.81
N PHE A 85 -8.77 8.62 -7.31
CA PHE A 85 -9.02 7.60 -8.33
C PHE A 85 -8.18 7.82 -9.60
N VAL A 86 -8.11 9.05 -10.09
CA VAL A 86 -7.34 9.40 -11.30
C VAL A 86 -5.85 9.23 -11.07
N THR A 87 -5.29 9.76 -9.97
CA THR A 87 -3.86 9.67 -9.68
C THR A 87 -3.42 8.23 -9.47
N THR A 88 -4.20 7.45 -8.72
CA THR A 88 -3.93 6.02 -8.49
C THR A 88 -4.04 5.21 -9.79
N THR A 89 -4.99 5.54 -10.67
CA THR A 89 -5.08 4.87 -11.99
C THR A 89 -3.82 5.11 -12.81
N PHE A 90 -3.31 6.34 -12.87
CA PHE A 90 -2.03 6.62 -13.55
C PHE A 90 -0.86 5.87 -12.90
N ALA A 91 -0.81 5.81 -11.57
CA ALA A 91 0.21 5.08 -10.84
C ALA A 91 0.21 3.57 -11.18
N LEU A 92 -0.97 2.94 -11.22
CA LEU A 92 -1.15 1.53 -11.59
C LEU A 92 -0.73 1.25 -13.03
N ILE A 93 -1.15 2.09 -13.97
CA ILE A 93 -0.76 1.96 -15.40
C ILE A 93 0.76 2.06 -15.53
N LEU A 94 1.40 2.98 -14.83
CA LEU A 94 2.84 3.11 -14.83
C LEU A 94 3.52 1.90 -14.19
N GLY A 95 3.03 1.41 -13.07
CA GLY A 95 3.58 0.24 -12.37
C GLY A 95 3.59 -1.00 -13.26
N ILE A 96 2.44 -1.34 -13.85
CA ILE A 96 2.31 -2.47 -14.79
C ILE A 96 3.12 -2.22 -16.06
N GLY A 97 3.00 -1.02 -16.65
CA GLY A 97 3.68 -0.67 -17.88
C GLY A 97 5.20 -0.78 -17.77
N CYS A 98 5.79 -0.27 -16.68
CA CYS A 98 7.22 -0.38 -16.45
C CYS A 98 7.64 -1.82 -16.11
N ALA A 99 6.85 -2.58 -15.35
CA ALA A 99 7.14 -3.99 -15.09
C ALA A 99 7.20 -4.82 -16.39
N HIS A 100 6.31 -4.54 -17.35
CA HIS A 100 6.36 -5.16 -18.68
C HIS A 100 7.53 -4.66 -19.54
N LEU A 101 7.76 -3.35 -19.56
CA LEU A 101 8.80 -2.73 -20.41
C LEU A 101 10.18 -3.25 -20.06
N PHE A 102 10.49 -3.38 -18.77
CA PHE A 102 11.77 -3.87 -18.30
C PHE A 102 11.82 -5.38 -18.09
N GLY A 103 10.66 -6.06 -18.14
CA GLY A 103 10.58 -7.53 -18.00
C GLY A 103 11.08 -8.04 -16.65
N VAL A 104 10.89 -7.26 -15.58
CA VAL A 104 11.43 -7.57 -14.23
C VAL A 104 11.03 -8.97 -13.76
N GLY A 105 12.01 -9.74 -13.27
CA GLY A 105 11.81 -11.11 -12.79
C GLY A 105 11.70 -12.18 -13.87
N LYS A 106 11.76 -11.84 -15.16
CA LYS A 106 11.71 -12.85 -16.25
C LYS A 106 12.97 -13.69 -16.32
N GLY A 107 12.79 -14.97 -16.72
CA GLY A 107 13.89 -15.91 -16.92
C GLY A 107 14.46 -16.51 -15.63
N MET A 108 13.78 -16.36 -14.52
CA MET A 108 14.04 -17.05 -13.26
C MET A 108 12.88 -17.98 -12.93
N ASP A 109 13.21 -19.17 -12.44
CA ASP A 109 12.23 -20.12 -11.90
C ASP A 109 12.65 -20.44 -10.48
N ILE A 110 11.89 -19.93 -9.51
CA ILE A 110 12.21 -20.07 -8.10
C ILE A 110 11.44 -21.27 -7.53
N ALA A 111 12.14 -22.36 -7.31
CA ALA A 111 11.57 -23.59 -6.80
C ALA A 111 11.03 -23.51 -5.37
N ILE A 112 11.48 -22.52 -4.57
CA ILE A 112 11.11 -22.38 -3.14
C ILE A 112 9.60 -22.24 -2.90
N PHE A 113 8.84 -21.81 -3.91
CA PHE A 113 7.39 -21.68 -3.83
C PHE A 113 6.62 -22.76 -4.60
N SER A 114 7.32 -23.74 -5.21
CA SER A 114 6.67 -24.81 -6.00
C SER A 114 5.64 -25.59 -5.19
N GLU A 115 5.91 -25.83 -3.92
CA GLU A 115 4.99 -26.49 -2.98
C GLU A 115 3.77 -25.59 -2.65
N ALA A 116 3.97 -24.30 -2.44
CA ALA A 116 2.91 -23.35 -2.21
C ALA A 116 2.07 -23.13 -3.48
N MET A 117 2.71 -23.11 -4.66
CA MET A 117 2.04 -23.02 -5.96
C MET A 117 1.20 -24.25 -6.29
N SER A 118 1.65 -25.45 -5.92
CA SER A 118 0.89 -26.71 -6.15
C SER A 118 -0.39 -26.77 -5.31
N GLN A 119 -0.45 -26.06 -4.19
CA GLN A 119 -1.65 -25.95 -3.35
C GLN A 119 -2.63 -24.87 -3.85
N HIS A 120 -2.13 -23.89 -4.61
CA HIS A 120 -2.92 -22.86 -5.25
C HIS A 120 -3.03 -23.22 -6.74
N GLN A 121 -4.07 -23.99 -7.11
CA GLN A 121 -4.37 -24.20 -8.53
C GLN A 121 -4.54 -22.84 -9.19
N ALA A 122 -3.67 -22.53 -10.16
CA ALA A 122 -3.88 -21.39 -11.02
C ALA A 122 -5.32 -21.49 -11.55
N PRO A 123 -6.14 -20.45 -11.39
CA PRO A 123 -7.49 -20.50 -11.96
C PRO A 123 -7.31 -20.80 -13.45
N ASP A 124 -7.90 -21.91 -13.92
CA ASP A 124 -8.00 -22.19 -15.34
C ASP A 124 -8.38 -20.90 -16.05
N THR A 125 -7.95 -20.74 -17.30
CA THR A 125 -8.25 -19.56 -18.14
C THR A 125 -9.77 -19.31 -18.16
N LEU A 126 -10.28 -18.78 -17.05
CA LEU A 126 -11.70 -18.48 -16.89
C LEU A 126 -12.10 -17.45 -17.95
N SER A 127 -13.20 -17.69 -18.63
CA SER A 127 -13.78 -16.62 -19.44
C SER A 127 -14.00 -15.38 -18.57
N PRO A 128 -13.91 -14.16 -19.11
CA PRO A 128 -14.13 -12.94 -18.33
C PRO A 128 -15.43 -12.95 -17.52
N SER A 129 -16.48 -13.58 -18.04
CA SER A 129 -17.78 -13.74 -17.34
C SER A 129 -17.71 -14.72 -16.17
N ALA A 130 -17.06 -15.86 -16.33
CA ALA A 130 -16.87 -16.84 -15.24
C ALA A 130 -15.97 -16.25 -14.14
N PHE A 131 -14.92 -15.53 -14.55
CA PHE A 131 -14.07 -14.81 -13.62
C PHE A 131 -14.88 -13.78 -12.79
N PHE A 132 -15.66 -12.91 -13.46
CA PHE A 132 -16.45 -11.88 -12.76
C PHE A 132 -17.50 -12.51 -11.81
N THR A 133 -18.09 -13.62 -12.21
CA THR A 133 -19.03 -14.37 -11.35
C THR A 133 -18.33 -14.92 -10.12
N ASN A 134 -17.18 -15.58 -10.29
CA ASN A 134 -16.38 -16.10 -9.18
C ASN A 134 -15.86 -14.99 -8.26
N PHE A 135 -15.44 -13.86 -8.85
CA PHE A 135 -15.03 -12.69 -8.10
C PHE A 135 -16.14 -12.17 -7.17
N ILE A 136 -17.36 -11.98 -7.70
CA ILE A 136 -18.50 -11.53 -6.91
C ILE A 136 -18.86 -12.57 -5.84
N GLN A 137 -18.93 -13.84 -6.18
CA GLN A 137 -19.28 -14.91 -5.25
C GLN A 137 -18.26 -15.05 -4.10
N ASN A 138 -16.97 -14.88 -4.39
CA ASN A 138 -15.93 -14.93 -3.38
C ASN A 138 -15.81 -13.64 -2.56
N THR A 139 -16.32 -12.52 -3.06
CA THR A 139 -16.29 -11.21 -2.40
C THR A 139 -17.48 -11.03 -1.47
N LEU A 140 -18.66 -11.51 -1.85
CA LEU A 140 -19.91 -11.36 -1.09
C LEU A 140 -20.22 -12.64 -0.29
N ILE A 141 -19.32 -12.98 0.63
CA ILE A 141 -19.45 -14.14 1.53
C ILE A 141 -19.74 -13.71 2.97
N ASN A 142 -20.06 -14.66 3.81
CA ASN A 142 -20.25 -14.41 5.24
C ASN A 142 -18.99 -13.77 5.84
N PRO A 143 -19.10 -12.62 6.54
CA PRO A 143 -17.93 -11.93 7.10
C PRO A 143 -17.08 -12.80 8.03
N PHE A 144 -17.70 -13.61 8.89
CA PHE A 144 -16.94 -14.50 9.78
C PHE A 144 -16.16 -15.57 9.01
N LYS A 145 -16.72 -16.07 7.90
CA LYS A 145 -16.01 -16.96 6.98
C LYS A 145 -14.83 -16.23 6.33
N ALA A 146 -15.05 -15.00 5.85
CA ALA A 146 -13.99 -14.16 5.29
C ALA A 146 -12.84 -13.92 6.26
N PHE A 147 -13.15 -13.66 7.54
CA PHE A 147 -12.15 -13.47 8.59
C PHE A 147 -11.38 -14.77 8.89
N SER A 148 -12.06 -15.91 8.99
CA SER A 148 -11.42 -17.19 9.32
C SER A 148 -10.58 -17.76 8.19
N GLU A 149 -10.98 -17.55 6.93
CA GLU A 149 -10.26 -18.00 5.75
C GLU A 149 -9.21 -17.00 5.26
N GLY A 150 -9.15 -15.81 5.87
CA GLY A 150 -8.24 -14.74 5.43
C GLY A 150 -8.58 -14.17 4.06
N ASN A 151 -9.87 -14.23 3.64
CA ASN A 151 -10.32 -13.62 2.39
C ASN A 151 -10.40 -12.10 2.52
N VAL A 152 -9.26 -11.47 2.25
CA VAL A 152 -9.08 -10.03 2.48
C VAL A 152 -10.04 -9.20 1.66
N LEU A 153 -10.32 -9.57 0.41
CA LEU A 153 -11.22 -8.83 -0.46
C LEU A 153 -12.65 -8.77 0.12
N ALA A 154 -13.16 -9.90 0.58
CA ALA A 154 -14.47 -9.96 1.22
C ALA A 154 -14.50 -9.14 2.53
N VAL A 155 -13.41 -9.17 3.32
CA VAL A 155 -13.24 -8.35 4.52
C VAL A 155 -13.28 -6.86 4.19
N VAL A 156 -12.59 -6.42 3.13
CA VAL A 156 -12.59 -5.02 2.65
C VAL A 156 -14.00 -4.58 2.29
N VAL A 157 -14.70 -5.38 1.48
CA VAL A 157 -16.09 -5.04 1.09
C VAL A 157 -17.00 -4.93 2.30
N PHE A 158 -16.91 -5.88 3.24
CA PHE A 158 -17.69 -5.81 4.48
C PHE A 158 -17.33 -4.56 5.32
N ALA A 159 -16.04 -4.22 5.41
CA ALA A 159 -15.57 -3.03 6.13
C ALA A 159 -16.09 -1.73 5.50
N LEU A 160 -16.14 -1.64 4.16
CA LEU A 160 -16.73 -0.50 3.44
C LEU A 160 -18.23 -0.35 3.76
N PHE A 161 -19.00 -1.45 3.75
CA PHE A 161 -20.41 -1.43 4.14
C PHE A 161 -20.60 -1.02 5.61
N MET A 162 -19.76 -1.55 6.50
CA MET A 162 -19.80 -1.20 7.93
C MET A 162 -19.51 0.28 8.14
N GLY A 163 -18.43 0.81 7.52
CA GLY A 163 -18.09 2.23 7.57
C GLY A 163 -19.21 3.13 7.04
N ALA A 164 -19.81 2.77 5.90
CA ALA A 164 -20.95 3.48 5.34
C ALA A 164 -22.19 3.46 6.26
N ALA A 165 -22.48 2.33 6.90
CA ALA A 165 -23.55 2.22 7.87
C ALA A 165 -23.32 3.08 9.11
N LEU A 166 -22.08 3.17 9.60
CA LEU A 166 -21.71 4.05 10.73
C LEU A 166 -21.89 5.52 10.37
N ILE A 167 -21.54 5.95 9.13
CA ILE A 167 -21.82 7.30 8.66
C ILE A 167 -23.32 7.59 8.67
N LYS A 168 -24.12 6.69 8.05
CA LYS A 168 -25.58 6.87 7.93
C LYS A 168 -26.28 6.87 9.27
N GLY A 169 -25.81 6.08 10.23
CA GLY A 169 -26.37 6.00 11.57
C GLY A 169 -26.04 7.16 12.49
N GLY A 170 -25.01 7.95 12.15
CA GLY A 170 -24.61 9.16 12.88
C GLY A 170 -24.34 8.90 14.37
N GLU A 171 -24.88 9.75 15.23
CA GLU A 171 -24.67 9.67 16.68
C GLU A 171 -25.18 8.39 17.32
N ARG A 172 -26.20 7.75 16.75
CA ARG A 172 -26.74 6.48 17.25
C ARG A 172 -25.67 5.39 17.36
N PHE A 173 -24.67 5.40 16.48
CA PHE A 173 -23.59 4.41 16.42
C PHE A 173 -22.24 4.95 16.87
N GLN A 174 -22.24 6.07 17.60
CA GLN A 174 -21.00 6.70 18.08
C GLN A 174 -20.13 5.74 18.92
N SER A 175 -20.74 4.91 19.77
CA SER A 175 -20.01 3.91 20.57
C SER A 175 -19.27 2.88 19.72
N VAL A 176 -19.90 2.41 18.62
CA VAL A 176 -19.27 1.47 17.68
C VAL A 176 -18.13 2.13 16.93
N ARG A 177 -18.28 3.40 16.55
CA ARG A 177 -17.23 4.17 15.88
C ARG A 177 -16.01 4.36 16.78
N VAL A 178 -16.23 4.73 18.05
CA VAL A 178 -15.15 4.86 19.06
C VAL A 178 -14.46 3.51 19.29
N LEU A 179 -15.24 2.42 19.42
CA LEU A 179 -14.69 1.07 19.55
C LEU A 179 -13.83 0.68 18.34
N SER A 180 -14.29 0.96 17.13
CA SER A 180 -13.52 0.69 15.90
C SER A 180 -12.19 1.44 15.87
N LEU A 181 -12.17 2.70 16.32
CA LEU A 181 -10.96 3.50 16.45
C LEU A 181 -10.00 2.90 17.48
N GLN A 182 -10.51 2.51 18.66
CA GLN A 182 -9.70 1.87 19.69
C GLN A 182 -9.13 0.52 19.24
N LEU A 183 -9.91 -0.28 18.51
CA LEU A 183 -9.43 -1.53 17.92
C LEU A 183 -8.34 -1.27 16.88
N PHE A 184 -8.49 -0.25 16.04
CA PHE A 184 -7.45 0.15 15.10
C PHE A 184 -6.17 0.56 15.82
N ASP A 185 -6.26 1.36 16.90
CA ASP A 185 -5.10 1.77 17.69
C ASP A 185 -4.39 0.55 18.33
N ILE A 186 -5.15 -0.44 18.79
CA ILE A 186 -4.60 -1.71 19.30
C ILE A 186 -3.86 -2.45 18.17
N MET A 187 -4.47 -2.57 16.98
CA MET A 187 -3.82 -3.23 15.84
C MET A 187 -2.52 -2.51 15.48
N MET A 188 -2.50 -1.18 15.49
CA MET A 188 -1.31 -0.38 15.24
C MET A 188 -0.20 -0.63 16.28
N MET A 189 -0.56 -0.78 17.56
CA MET A 189 0.38 -1.14 18.62
C MET A 189 0.98 -2.53 18.37
N LEU A 190 0.15 -3.52 18.01
CA LEU A 190 0.60 -4.87 17.71
C LEU A 190 1.52 -4.92 16.47
N VAL A 191 1.19 -4.18 15.41
CA VAL A 191 2.09 -3.99 14.26
C VAL A 191 3.44 -3.43 14.72
N GLY A 192 3.43 -2.42 15.60
CA GLY A 192 4.64 -1.86 16.17
C GLY A 192 5.50 -2.89 16.91
N TRP A 193 4.89 -3.85 17.61
CA TRP A 193 5.61 -4.95 18.27
C TRP A 193 6.20 -5.94 17.26
N VAL A 194 5.42 -6.35 16.26
CA VAL A 194 5.89 -7.26 15.20
C VAL A 194 7.03 -6.62 14.40
N MET A 195 6.94 -5.32 14.09
CA MET A 195 7.99 -4.61 13.37
C MET A 195 9.31 -4.50 14.15
N LYS A 196 9.32 -4.60 15.49
CA LYS A 196 10.57 -4.72 16.26
C LYS A 196 11.28 -6.05 16.00
N LEU A 197 10.56 -7.09 15.57
CA LEU A 197 11.15 -8.38 15.19
C LEU A 197 11.61 -8.41 13.72
N ALA A 198 11.22 -7.40 12.91
CA ALA A 198 11.53 -7.34 11.49
C ALA A 198 13.03 -7.52 11.17
N PRO A 199 13.99 -6.91 11.90
CA PRO A 199 15.42 -7.16 11.64
C PRO A 199 15.78 -8.65 11.70
N LEU A 200 15.30 -9.36 12.71
CA LEU A 200 15.57 -10.79 12.86
C LEU A 200 14.88 -11.63 11.77
N GLY A 201 13.62 -11.32 11.46
CA GLY A 201 12.86 -11.97 10.38
C GLY A 201 13.51 -11.78 9.01
N ILE A 202 13.95 -10.54 8.70
CA ILE A 202 14.61 -10.22 7.42
C ILE A 202 15.98 -10.88 7.31
N LEU A 203 16.77 -10.89 8.38
CA LEU A 203 18.03 -11.62 8.43
C LEU A 203 17.80 -13.10 8.08
N ALA A 204 16.83 -13.73 8.74
CA ALA A 204 16.54 -15.15 8.54
C ALA A 204 16.05 -15.47 7.13
N LEU A 205 15.17 -14.62 6.59
CA LEU A 205 14.63 -14.76 5.23
C LEU A 205 15.73 -14.65 4.17
N LEU A 206 16.56 -13.60 4.27
CA LEU A 206 17.66 -13.39 3.33
C LEU A 206 18.73 -14.46 3.43
N ALA A 207 19.12 -14.84 4.64
CA ALA A 207 20.11 -15.91 4.82
C ALA A 207 19.61 -17.22 4.21
N LYS A 208 18.33 -17.57 4.42
CA LYS A 208 17.73 -18.75 3.79
C LYS A 208 17.71 -18.63 2.27
N LEU A 209 17.23 -17.49 1.73
CA LEU A 209 17.12 -17.24 0.30
C LEU A 209 18.48 -17.40 -0.40
N ILE A 210 19.53 -16.76 0.13
CA ILE A 210 20.88 -16.80 -0.45
C ILE A 210 21.54 -18.18 -0.30
N ALA A 211 21.19 -18.93 0.75
CA ALA A 211 21.72 -20.27 0.96
C ALA A 211 21.09 -21.30 0.03
N THR A 212 19.84 -21.11 -0.41
CA THR A 212 19.07 -22.12 -1.16
C THR A 212 18.83 -21.79 -2.62
N GLU A 213 18.87 -20.51 -2.99
CA GLU A 213 18.54 -20.05 -4.34
C GLU A 213 19.78 -19.56 -5.12
N ASP A 214 19.64 -19.43 -6.46
CA ASP A 214 20.66 -18.83 -7.32
C ASP A 214 20.87 -17.34 -6.94
N LEU A 215 22.11 -16.93 -6.86
CA LEU A 215 22.51 -15.54 -6.57
C LEU A 215 21.96 -14.53 -7.58
N LYS A 216 21.52 -14.98 -8.75
CA LYS A 216 20.82 -14.15 -9.75
C LYS A 216 19.57 -13.46 -9.17
N ILE A 217 18.94 -14.05 -8.14
CA ILE A 217 17.78 -13.44 -7.49
C ILE A 217 18.10 -12.06 -6.91
N LEU A 218 19.31 -11.84 -6.40
CA LEU A 218 19.73 -10.52 -5.91
C LEU A 218 19.79 -9.49 -7.04
N GLY A 219 20.26 -9.91 -8.23
CA GLY A 219 20.24 -9.08 -9.42
C GLY A 219 18.81 -8.67 -9.82
N SER A 220 17.90 -9.64 -9.86
CA SER A 220 16.48 -9.38 -10.16
C SER A 220 15.79 -8.50 -9.12
N LEU A 221 16.11 -8.67 -7.82
CA LEU A 221 15.62 -7.78 -6.77
C LEU A 221 16.15 -6.35 -6.92
N ALA A 222 17.42 -6.20 -7.26
CA ALA A 222 18.02 -4.90 -7.50
C ALA A 222 17.42 -4.21 -8.74
N GLU A 223 17.23 -4.96 -9.82
CA GLU A 223 16.55 -4.49 -11.03
C GLU A 223 15.11 -4.04 -10.71
N PHE A 224 14.34 -4.88 -10.03
CA PHE A 224 12.99 -4.54 -9.58
C PHE A 224 12.97 -3.28 -8.72
N ALA A 225 13.89 -3.17 -7.75
CA ALA A 225 14.00 -2.00 -6.87
C ALA A 225 14.30 -0.72 -7.67
N LEU A 226 15.19 -0.80 -8.65
CA LEU A 226 15.52 0.33 -9.53
C LEU A 226 14.32 0.74 -10.42
N VAL A 227 13.63 -0.23 -11.03
CA VAL A 227 12.46 0.03 -11.87
C VAL A 227 11.34 0.67 -11.05
N VAL A 228 11.00 0.11 -9.89
CA VAL A 228 9.95 0.67 -9.02
C VAL A 228 10.33 2.06 -8.52
N THR A 229 11.57 2.25 -8.07
CA THR A 229 12.04 3.57 -7.60
C THR A 229 11.98 4.59 -8.73
N GLY A 230 12.50 4.26 -9.90
CA GLY A 230 12.49 5.14 -11.08
C GLY A 230 11.07 5.49 -11.51
N THR A 231 10.17 4.51 -11.56
CA THR A 231 8.76 4.70 -11.93
C THR A 231 8.03 5.56 -10.89
N THR A 232 8.27 5.32 -9.59
CA THR A 232 7.69 6.12 -8.51
C THR A 232 8.17 7.56 -8.56
N ILE A 233 9.47 7.78 -8.79
CA ILE A 233 10.03 9.12 -8.99
C ILE A 233 9.42 9.78 -10.23
N PHE A 234 9.27 9.06 -11.33
CA PHE A 234 8.64 9.57 -12.55
C PHE A 234 7.18 10.00 -12.28
N HIS A 235 6.41 9.19 -11.57
CA HIS A 235 5.05 9.55 -11.17
C HIS A 235 5.03 10.84 -10.33
N GLY A 236 5.89 10.93 -9.32
CA GLY A 236 6.01 12.10 -8.43
C GLY A 236 6.59 13.34 -9.12
N ALA A 237 7.54 13.19 -10.05
CA ALA A 237 8.23 14.32 -10.68
C ALA A 237 7.58 14.81 -11.98
N VAL A 238 6.78 13.96 -12.65
CA VAL A 238 6.18 14.28 -13.95
C VAL A 238 4.66 14.23 -13.89
N VAL A 239 4.07 13.10 -13.48
CA VAL A 239 2.60 12.91 -13.57
C VAL A 239 1.85 13.80 -12.59
N LEU A 240 2.18 13.73 -11.30
CA LEU A 240 1.51 14.56 -10.30
C LEU A 240 1.70 16.07 -10.55
N PRO A 241 2.90 16.57 -10.87
CA PRO A 241 3.08 17.97 -11.23
C PRO A 241 2.32 18.41 -12.48
N LEU A 242 2.21 17.52 -13.49
CA LEU A 242 1.42 17.80 -14.69
C LEU A 242 -0.07 17.94 -14.35
N LEU A 243 -0.62 17.03 -13.54
CA LEU A 243 -2.00 17.09 -13.06
C LEU A 243 -2.25 18.34 -12.20
N LEU A 244 -1.30 18.70 -11.33
CA LEU A 244 -1.33 19.93 -10.56
C LEU A 244 -1.38 21.17 -11.48
N TRP A 245 -0.54 21.19 -12.50
CA TRP A 245 -0.50 22.34 -13.44
C TRP A 245 -1.80 22.46 -14.22
N ILE A 246 -2.35 21.34 -14.71
CA ILE A 246 -3.60 21.34 -15.50
C ILE A 246 -4.81 21.69 -14.63
N PHE A 247 -4.99 21.03 -13.50
CA PHE A 247 -6.21 21.12 -12.69
C PHE A 247 -6.06 22.10 -11.50
N GLY A 248 -4.91 22.14 -10.86
CA GLY A 248 -4.61 23.08 -9.76
C GLY A 248 -4.21 24.47 -10.24
N LYS A 249 -3.77 24.59 -11.52
CA LYS A 249 -3.22 25.84 -12.10
C LYS A 249 -2.11 26.46 -11.24
N MET A 250 -1.35 25.61 -10.54
CA MET A 250 -0.21 26.01 -9.74
C MET A 250 1.09 25.60 -10.43
N ASN A 251 2.10 26.49 -10.38
CA ASN A 251 3.41 26.16 -10.92
C ASN A 251 4.07 25.05 -10.06
N PRO A 252 4.51 23.93 -10.68
CA PRO A 252 5.18 22.83 -9.98
C PRO A 252 6.38 23.28 -9.12
N VAL A 253 7.18 24.23 -9.59
CA VAL A 253 8.33 24.72 -8.83
C VAL A 253 7.88 25.40 -7.53
N THR A 254 6.80 26.18 -7.57
CA THR A 254 6.21 26.79 -6.37
C THR A 254 5.70 25.73 -5.41
N PHE A 255 5.06 24.69 -5.94
CA PHE A 255 4.58 23.56 -5.16
C PHE A 255 5.72 22.86 -4.44
N PHE A 256 6.76 22.42 -5.14
CA PHE A 256 7.89 21.75 -4.52
C PHE A 256 8.64 22.61 -3.49
N LYS A 257 8.81 23.90 -3.77
CA LYS A 257 9.38 24.84 -2.78
C LYS A 257 8.53 24.92 -1.51
N GLY A 258 7.21 24.94 -1.67
CA GLY A 258 6.27 25.03 -0.53
C GLY A 258 6.15 23.75 0.27
N THR A 259 6.33 22.58 -0.36
CA THR A 259 6.10 21.26 0.26
C THR A 259 7.37 20.57 0.72
N ARG A 260 8.56 21.09 0.36
CA ARG A 260 9.87 20.42 0.59
C ARG A 260 10.04 19.83 1.99
N LEU A 261 9.59 20.54 3.03
CA LEU A 261 9.77 20.12 4.42
C LEU A 261 8.93 18.87 4.72
N ALA A 262 7.68 18.82 4.23
CA ALA A 262 6.83 17.66 4.36
C ALA A 262 7.39 16.46 3.56
N LEU A 263 7.88 16.68 2.33
CA LEU A 263 8.47 15.62 1.51
C LEU A 263 9.73 15.01 2.13
N ILE A 264 10.63 15.84 2.69
CA ILE A 264 11.82 15.36 3.41
C ILE A 264 11.41 14.58 4.66
N THR A 265 10.39 15.04 5.39
CA THR A 265 9.88 14.32 6.58
C THR A 265 9.23 13.00 6.19
N ALA A 266 8.46 12.95 5.10
CA ALA A 266 7.89 11.72 4.56
C ALA A 266 8.98 10.70 4.21
N PHE A 267 10.05 11.14 3.54
CA PHE A 267 11.20 10.29 3.23
C PHE A 267 11.87 9.74 4.50
N ALA A 268 12.09 10.59 5.49
CA ALA A 268 12.77 10.21 6.74
C ALA A 268 11.94 9.27 7.62
N THR A 269 10.61 9.46 7.64
CA THR A 269 9.71 8.70 8.52
C THR A 269 9.10 7.47 7.85
N SER A 270 9.01 7.46 6.52
CA SER A 270 8.20 6.51 5.74
C SER A 270 6.76 6.39 6.29
N SER A 271 6.19 7.49 6.74
CA SER A 271 4.84 7.51 7.32
C SER A 271 4.09 8.77 6.91
N SER A 272 3.04 8.60 6.10
CA SER A 272 2.13 9.68 5.72
C SER A 272 1.41 10.24 6.95
N SER A 273 0.99 9.37 7.88
CA SER A 273 0.32 9.78 9.12
C SER A 273 1.22 10.61 10.03
N ALA A 274 2.49 10.22 10.20
CA ALA A 274 3.45 11.01 11.00
C ALA A 274 3.78 12.37 10.33
N THR A 275 3.71 12.43 9.00
CA THR A 275 3.99 13.66 8.22
C THR A 275 2.77 14.57 8.11
N MET A 276 1.56 14.05 8.34
CA MET A 276 0.29 14.75 8.12
C MET A 276 0.21 16.16 8.74
N PRO A 277 0.61 16.40 10.01
CA PRO A 277 0.54 17.75 10.59
C PRO A 277 1.40 18.74 9.83
N LEU A 278 2.55 18.32 9.35
CA LEU A 278 3.46 19.15 8.57
C LEU A 278 2.96 19.35 7.14
N SER A 279 2.35 18.34 6.53
CA SER A 279 1.67 18.46 5.23
C SER A 279 0.55 19.48 5.28
N MET A 280 -0.27 19.46 6.33
CA MET A 280 -1.33 20.45 6.57
C MET A 280 -0.76 21.87 6.71
N LYS A 281 0.30 22.02 7.50
CA LYS A 281 0.99 23.30 7.67
C LYS A 281 1.55 23.83 6.34
N CYS A 282 2.26 22.99 5.59
CA CYS A 282 2.79 23.35 4.27
C CYS A 282 1.66 23.76 3.30
N ALA A 283 0.56 23.02 3.27
CA ALA A 283 -0.58 23.34 2.40
C ALA A 283 -1.21 24.70 2.75
N GLN A 284 -1.43 24.96 4.03
CA GLN A 284 -2.06 26.20 4.49
C GLN A 284 -1.13 27.42 4.35
N GLU A 285 0.09 27.33 4.89
CA GLU A 285 1.00 28.48 4.97
C GLU A 285 1.70 28.78 3.65
N ASN A 286 2.17 27.73 2.93
CA ASN A 286 3.00 27.90 1.74
C ASN A 286 2.20 27.82 0.44
N LEU A 287 1.22 26.89 0.34
CA LEU A 287 0.41 26.71 -0.88
C LEU A 287 -0.89 27.51 -0.83
N LYS A 288 -1.21 28.17 0.30
CA LYS A 288 -2.40 29.02 0.49
C LYS A 288 -3.72 28.27 0.31
N VAL A 289 -3.74 26.97 0.63
CA VAL A 289 -4.96 26.15 0.70
C VAL A 289 -5.75 26.57 1.94
N ARG A 290 -7.06 26.72 1.82
CA ARG A 290 -7.92 27.08 2.96
C ARG A 290 -7.81 26.04 4.08
N PRO A 291 -7.81 26.46 5.36
CA PRO A 291 -7.69 25.55 6.50
C PRO A 291 -8.73 24.44 6.49
N GLN A 292 -9.98 24.72 6.10
CA GLN A 292 -11.07 23.75 6.02
C GLN A 292 -10.78 22.68 4.96
N THR A 293 -10.30 23.09 3.78
CA THR A 293 -9.95 22.15 2.70
C THR A 293 -8.75 21.31 3.08
N ALA A 294 -7.67 21.93 3.57
CA ALA A 294 -6.48 21.20 4.01
C ALA A 294 -6.78 20.23 5.16
N GLY A 295 -7.59 20.69 6.15
CA GLY A 295 -8.01 19.90 7.30
C GLY A 295 -8.91 18.71 6.97
N PHE A 296 -9.55 18.72 5.81
CA PHE A 296 -10.35 17.60 5.32
C PHE A 296 -9.57 16.70 4.34
N VAL A 297 -8.97 17.29 3.30
CA VAL A 297 -8.37 16.52 2.19
C VAL A 297 -7.11 15.79 2.62
N ILE A 298 -6.22 16.42 3.40
CA ILE A 298 -4.94 15.82 3.75
C ILE A 298 -5.10 14.62 4.71
N PRO A 299 -5.87 14.72 5.82
CA PRO A 299 -6.13 13.53 6.65
C PRO A 299 -6.82 12.40 5.90
N LEU A 300 -7.71 12.74 4.97
CA LEU A 300 -8.37 11.77 4.11
C LEU A 300 -7.37 11.12 3.14
N GLY A 301 -6.55 11.93 2.48
CA GLY A 301 -5.52 11.48 1.54
C GLY A 301 -4.54 10.52 2.20
N THR A 302 -4.09 10.78 3.43
CA THR A 302 -3.17 9.86 4.16
C THR A 302 -3.71 8.44 4.33
N GLN A 303 -5.01 8.24 4.13
CA GLN A 303 -5.66 6.92 4.20
C GLN A 303 -6.11 6.40 2.83
N LEU A 304 -6.45 7.28 1.88
CA LEU A 304 -7.08 6.90 0.61
C LEU A 304 -6.19 7.13 -0.61
N ASN A 305 -5.20 7.99 -0.52
CA ASN A 305 -4.35 8.37 -1.65
C ASN A 305 -2.95 7.79 -1.50
N MET A 306 -2.79 6.54 -1.88
CA MET A 306 -1.52 5.82 -1.75
C MET A 306 -0.97 5.39 -3.12
N ASP A 307 -0.77 6.37 -4.02
CA ASP A 307 -0.33 6.14 -5.39
C ASP A 307 0.98 5.35 -5.48
N GLY A 308 1.97 5.71 -4.65
CA GLY A 308 3.26 5.00 -4.62
C GLY A 308 3.11 3.56 -4.14
N THR A 309 2.18 3.29 -3.22
CA THR A 309 1.89 1.94 -2.73
C THR A 309 1.19 1.13 -3.81
N ALA A 310 0.14 1.66 -4.45
CA ALA A 310 -0.58 0.99 -5.52
C ALA A 310 0.32 0.65 -6.73
N LEU A 311 1.18 1.60 -7.14
CA LEU A 311 2.18 1.40 -8.19
C LEU A 311 3.11 0.23 -7.85
N TYR A 312 3.64 0.22 -6.63
CA TYR A 312 4.52 -0.84 -6.15
C TYR A 312 3.81 -2.19 -6.12
N GLU A 313 2.59 -2.27 -5.59
CA GLU A 313 1.82 -3.50 -5.49
C GLU A 313 1.54 -4.11 -6.88
N ALA A 314 1.19 -3.28 -7.84
CA ALA A 314 0.95 -3.72 -9.21
C ALA A 314 2.24 -4.24 -9.88
N ALA A 315 3.34 -3.51 -9.76
CA ALA A 315 4.64 -3.93 -10.30
C ALA A 315 5.16 -5.19 -9.62
N ALA A 316 4.99 -5.29 -8.29
CA ALA A 316 5.45 -6.44 -7.51
C ALA A 316 4.67 -7.72 -7.81
N ALA A 317 3.37 -7.64 -8.06
CA ALA A 317 2.58 -8.80 -8.47
C ALA A 317 3.09 -9.38 -9.80
N LEU A 318 3.40 -8.52 -10.78
CA LEU A 318 3.99 -8.95 -12.06
C LEU A 318 5.40 -9.52 -11.85
N PHE A 319 6.22 -8.88 -11.02
CA PHE A 319 7.55 -9.36 -10.70
C PHE A 319 7.52 -10.76 -10.09
N ILE A 320 6.67 -10.97 -9.09
CA ILE A 320 6.53 -12.28 -8.44
C ILE A 320 5.96 -13.31 -9.41
N ALA A 321 4.96 -12.96 -10.22
CA ALA A 321 4.43 -13.84 -11.25
C ALA A 321 5.52 -14.32 -12.21
N ASN A 322 6.34 -13.39 -12.71
CA ASN A 322 7.48 -13.71 -13.58
C ASN A 322 8.51 -14.62 -12.88
N LEU A 323 8.78 -14.39 -11.58
CA LEU A 323 9.72 -15.21 -10.80
C LEU A 323 9.26 -16.65 -10.62
N VAL A 324 7.96 -16.89 -10.54
CA VAL A 324 7.37 -18.24 -10.41
C VAL A 324 6.96 -18.85 -11.76
N GLY A 325 7.35 -18.22 -12.88
CA GLY A 325 7.05 -18.69 -14.22
C GLY A 325 5.58 -18.57 -14.63
N MET A 326 4.79 -17.70 -13.97
CA MET A 326 3.38 -17.49 -14.29
C MET A 326 3.21 -16.23 -15.18
N ASP A 327 2.69 -16.41 -16.38
CA ASP A 327 2.30 -15.30 -17.25
C ASP A 327 0.87 -14.81 -16.89
N LEU A 328 0.78 -13.63 -16.29
CA LEU A 328 -0.53 -13.05 -15.98
C LEU A 328 -1.23 -12.57 -17.26
N SER A 329 -2.41 -13.12 -17.54
CA SER A 329 -3.29 -12.65 -18.60
C SER A 329 -3.72 -11.19 -18.37
N LEU A 330 -4.17 -10.50 -19.42
CA LEU A 330 -4.67 -9.12 -19.28
C LEU A 330 -5.80 -9.02 -18.23
N THR A 331 -6.67 -10.02 -18.15
CA THR A 331 -7.73 -10.08 -17.13
C THR A 331 -7.14 -10.13 -15.72
N GLN A 332 -6.13 -10.97 -15.47
CA GLN A 332 -5.45 -11.05 -14.17
C GLN A 332 -4.74 -9.74 -13.83
N GLN A 333 -4.12 -9.08 -14.81
CA GLN A 333 -3.50 -7.76 -14.60
C GLN A 333 -4.54 -6.68 -14.24
N LEU A 334 -5.72 -6.70 -14.86
CA LEU A 334 -6.84 -5.82 -14.47
C LEU A 334 -7.31 -6.10 -13.03
N ILE A 335 -7.28 -7.37 -12.61
CA ILE A 335 -7.57 -7.75 -11.22
C ILE A 335 -6.52 -7.20 -10.27
N VAL A 336 -5.24 -7.35 -10.63
CA VAL A 336 -4.13 -6.74 -9.86
C VAL A 336 -4.36 -5.23 -9.72
N CYS A 337 -4.70 -4.52 -10.79
CA CYS A 337 -5.02 -3.09 -10.72
C CYS A 337 -6.19 -2.81 -9.77
N LEU A 338 -7.28 -3.53 -9.92
CA LEU A 338 -8.48 -3.32 -9.11
C LEU A 338 -8.22 -3.62 -7.63
N THR A 339 -7.55 -4.74 -7.35
CA THR A 339 -7.22 -5.12 -5.97
C THR A 339 -6.17 -4.21 -5.35
N ALA A 340 -5.16 -3.76 -6.07
CA ALA A 340 -4.18 -2.79 -5.58
C ALA A 340 -4.83 -1.42 -5.31
N MET A 341 -5.77 -0.99 -6.16
CA MET A 341 -6.56 0.23 -5.91
C MET A 341 -7.40 0.10 -4.63
N ILE A 342 -8.09 -1.02 -4.43
CA ILE A 342 -8.88 -1.27 -3.21
C ILE A 342 -7.96 -1.41 -2.00
N ALA A 343 -6.83 -2.10 -2.13
CA ALA A 343 -5.82 -2.28 -1.10
C ALA A 343 -5.26 -0.94 -0.62
N SER A 344 -4.96 -0.06 -1.57
CA SER A 344 -4.44 1.29 -1.26
C SER A 344 -5.44 2.15 -0.48
N LEU A 345 -6.76 1.92 -0.63
CA LEU A 345 -7.79 2.59 0.18
C LEU A 345 -7.82 2.12 1.63
N GLY A 346 -7.30 0.92 1.91
CA GLY A 346 -7.29 0.32 3.25
C GLY A 346 -5.93 0.29 3.92
N ALA A 347 -4.88 0.70 3.22
CA ALA A 347 -3.54 0.72 3.77
C ALA A 347 -3.40 1.86 4.80
N PRO A 348 -3.02 1.58 6.05
CA PRO A 348 -2.77 2.66 7.01
C PRO A 348 -1.49 3.44 6.60
N GLY A 349 -1.48 4.77 6.83
CA GLY A 349 -0.35 5.66 6.48
C GLY A 349 0.89 5.49 7.37
N ILE A 350 1.32 4.24 7.60
CA ILE A 350 2.44 3.85 8.45
C ILE A 350 3.51 3.10 7.67
N PRO A 351 4.73 3.02 8.21
CA PRO A 351 5.81 2.30 7.57
C PRO A 351 5.46 0.84 7.25
N SER A 352 5.83 0.40 6.03
CA SER A 352 5.62 -0.97 5.51
C SER A 352 4.16 -1.43 5.46
N ALA A 353 3.19 -0.53 5.47
CA ALA A 353 1.77 -0.89 5.34
C ALA A 353 1.46 -1.60 4.00
N GLY A 354 2.13 -1.21 2.91
CA GLY A 354 1.99 -1.84 1.60
C GLY A 354 2.37 -3.32 1.57
N MET A 355 3.18 -3.79 2.52
CA MET A 355 3.48 -5.22 2.66
C MET A 355 2.25 -6.03 3.08
N VAL A 356 1.43 -5.46 3.94
CA VAL A 356 0.22 -6.12 4.43
C VAL A 356 -0.82 -6.21 3.32
N THR A 357 -1.01 -5.12 2.58
CA THR A 357 -1.96 -5.04 1.48
C THR A 357 -1.49 -5.80 0.23
N MET A 358 -0.18 -5.95 0.04
CA MET A 358 0.41 -6.74 -1.05
C MET A 358 -0.03 -8.22 -1.02
N ILE A 359 -0.22 -8.81 0.17
CA ILE A 359 -0.71 -10.19 0.28
C ILE A 359 -2.08 -10.33 -0.41
N MET A 360 -2.96 -9.35 -0.25
CA MET A 360 -4.27 -9.34 -0.92
C MET A 360 -4.12 -9.32 -2.44
N VAL A 361 -3.21 -8.51 -2.95
CA VAL A 361 -2.98 -8.39 -4.40
C VAL A 361 -2.44 -9.71 -4.96
N LEU A 362 -1.47 -10.34 -4.29
CA LEU A 362 -0.94 -11.64 -4.70
C LEU A 362 -2.02 -12.73 -4.74
N GLN A 363 -2.79 -12.85 -3.66
CA GLN A 363 -3.85 -13.85 -3.55
C GLN A 363 -4.95 -13.67 -4.60
N SER A 364 -5.23 -12.44 -5.01
CA SER A 364 -6.28 -12.15 -6.00
C SER A 364 -6.01 -12.77 -7.38
N VAL A 365 -4.76 -13.09 -7.69
CA VAL A 365 -4.34 -13.71 -8.95
C VAL A 365 -3.73 -15.10 -8.77
N GLY A 366 -3.91 -15.71 -7.58
CA GLY A 366 -3.47 -17.07 -7.29
C GLY A 366 -1.97 -17.19 -6.97
N LEU A 367 -1.30 -16.07 -6.66
CA LEU A 367 0.09 -16.08 -6.20
C LEU A 367 0.16 -16.34 -4.69
N PRO A 368 1.16 -17.11 -4.21
CA PRO A 368 1.29 -17.45 -2.81
C PRO A 368 1.62 -16.20 -1.97
N ALA A 369 0.94 -16.06 -0.83
CA ALA A 369 1.18 -14.95 0.09
C ALA A 369 2.62 -14.96 0.64
N GLU A 370 3.24 -16.13 0.73
CA GLU A 370 4.61 -16.35 1.17
C GLU A 370 5.65 -15.66 0.28
N ALA A 371 5.32 -15.46 -1.00
CA ALA A 371 6.20 -14.80 -1.97
C ALA A 371 6.55 -13.35 -1.59
N ILE A 372 5.77 -12.73 -0.71
CA ILE A 372 6.10 -11.43 -0.12
C ILE A 372 7.47 -11.45 0.57
N ALA A 373 7.91 -12.61 1.05
CA ALA A 373 9.21 -12.78 1.69
C ALA A 373 10.38 -12.30 0.82
N ILE A 374 10.26 -12.42 -0.50
CA ILE A 374 11.27 -11.96 -1.46
C ILE A 374 11.40 -10.43 -1.43
N LEU A 375 10.30 -9.72 -1.23
CA LEU A 375 10.25 -8.26 -1.28
C LEU A 375 10.63 -7.60 0.05
N LEU A 376 10.52 -8.32 1.18
CA LEU A 376 10.81 -7.81 2.52
C LEU A 376 12.15 -7.08 2.65
N PRO A 377 13.24 -7.59 2.05
CA PRO A 377 14.56 -6.97 2.18
C PRO A 377 14.65 -5.58 1.60
N ILE A 378 13.96 -5.34 0.50
CA ILE A 378 13.99 -4.08 -0.25
C ILE A 378 12.81 -3.16 0.07
N ASP A 379 11.72 -3.70 0.67
CA ASP A 379 10.49 -2.95 0.92
C ASP A 379 10.75 -1.66 1.69
N ARG A 380 11.56 -1.73 2.74
CA ARG A 380 11.83 -0.58 3.59
C ARG A 380 12.49 0.58 2.85
N LEU A 381 13.37 0.28 1.90
CA LEU A 381 14.00 1.27 1.06
C LEU A 381 12.98 1.88 0.08
N LEU A 382 12.21 1.03 -0.58
CA LEU A 382 11.17 1.45 -1.52
C LEU A 382 10.07 2.28 -0.83
N ASP A 383 9.73 1.92 0.41
CA ASP A 383 8.70 2.59 1.20
C ASP A 383 9.02 4.07 1.48
N THR A 384 10.31 4.44 1.61
CA THR A 384 10.71 5.84 1.76
C THR A 384 10.28 6.68 0.56
N VAL A 385 10.51 6.19 -0.65
CA VAL A 385 10.19 6.89 -1.90
C VAL A 385 8.68 6.87 -2.16
N ARG A 386 8.02 5.73 -1.93
CA ARG A 386 6.55 5.60 -2.06
C ARG A 386 5.83 6.60 -1.16
N THR A 387 6.26 6.71 0.09
CA THR A 387 5.67 7.63 1.07
C THR A 387 5.82 9.10 0.65
N VAL A 388 6.95 9.48 0.06
CA VAL A 388 7.11 10.85 -0.49
C VAL A 388 6.05 11.15 -1.54
N VAL A 389 5.81 10.22 -2.45
CA VAL A 389 4.83 10.39 -3.53
C VAL A 389 3.39 10.41 -2.98
N ASN A 390 3.07 9.56 -2.00
CA ASN A 390 1.76 9.58 -1.34
C ASN A 390 1.49 10.95 -0.69
N VAL A 391 2.42 11.43 0.14
CA VAL A 391 2.32 12.74 0.81
C VAL A 391 2.29 13.90 -0.19
N GLN A 392 3.03 13.81 -1.28
CA GLN A 392 2.97 14.76 -2.39
C GLN A 392 1.59 14.81 -3.02
N GLY A 393 0.99 13.64 -3.30
CA GLY A 393 -0.35 13.50 -3.83
C GLY A 393 -1.40 14.13 -2.94
N ASP A 394 -1.34 13.90 -1.62
CA ASP A 394 -2.27 14.49 -0.63
C ASP A 394 -2.29 16.02 -0.71
N MET A 395 -1.10 16.63 -0.72
CA MET A 395 -0.98 18.10 -0.80
C MET A 395 -1.40 18.62 -2.18
N MET A 396 -1.08 17.91 -3.26
CA MET A 396 -1.47 18.26 -4.62
C MET A 396 -3.00 18.23 -4.75
N ILE A 397 -3.65 17.17 -4.30
CA ILE A 397 -5.11 17.04 -4.31
C ILE A 397 -5.75 18.15 -3.49
N SER A 398 -5.18 18.52 -2.34
CA SER A 398 -5.71 19.63 -1.54
C SER A 398 -5.73 20.96 -2.30
N VAL A 399 -4.71 21.23 -3.12
CA VAL A 399 -4.67 22.44 -3.99
C VAL A 399 -5.73 22.36 -5.08
N VAL A 400 -5.88 21.19 -5.74
CA VAL A 400 -6.89 21.00 -6.80
C VAL A 400 -8.30 21.16 -6.23
N VAL A 401 -8.59 20.51 -5.11
CA VAL A 401 -9.90 20.58 -4.44
C VAL A 401 -10.20 22.01 -4.01
N ASP A 402 -9.25 22.69 -3.36
CA ASP A 402 -9.42 24.07 -2.89
C ASP A 402 -9.79 25.00 -4.04
N ARG A 403 -9.10 24.86 -5.17
CA ARG A 403 -9.40 25.66 -6.37
C ARG A 403 -10.82 25.47 -6.88
N HIS A 404 -11.33 24.22 -6.91
CA HIS A 404 -12.64 23.90 -7.47
C HIS A 404 -13.81 24.02 -6.49
N THR A 405 -13.53 24.48 -5.26
CA THR A 405 -14.54 24.65 -4.20
C THR A 405 -14.56 26.05 -3.61
N LYS A 406 -13.87 27.02 -4.22
CA LYS A 406 -13.84 28.42 -3.74
C LYS A 406 -15.20 29.10 -3.72
N ASP A 407 -16.09 28.71 -4.62
CA ASP A 407 -17.46 29.20 -4.72
C ASP A 407 -18.37 28.77 -3.55
N LEU A 408 -17.97 27.78 -2.76
CA LEU A 408 -18.74 27.32 -1.60
C LEU A 408 -18.68 28.30 -0.39
N ASP A 409 -17.72 29.21 -0.38
CA ASP A 409 -17.60 30.25 0.68
C ASP A 409 -18.24 31.58 0.32
N ALA A 410 -18.91 31.68 -0.84
CA ALA A 410 -19.67 32.89 -1.18
C ALA A 410 -20.79 33.08 -0.13
N PRO A 411 -20.89 34.23 0.54
CA PRO A 411 -22.00 34.50 1.44
C PRO A 411 -23.30 34.29 0.67
N LEU A 412 -24.25 33.58 1.29
CA LEU A 412 -25.59 33.42 0.74
C LEU A 412 -26.10 34.82 0.35
N PRO A 413 -26.65 34.99 -0.86
CA PRO A 413 -27.22 36.28 -1.23
C PRO A 413 -28.20 36.71 -0.13
N ASN A 414 -27.99 37.91 0.42
CA ASN A 414 -28.85 38.45 1.46
C ASN A 414 -30.31 38.43 0.96
N LEU A 415 -31.07 37.48 1.46
CA LEU A 415 -32.53 37.39 1.24
C LEU A 415 -33.29 38.42 2.14
N SER A 416 -32.60 39.40 2.65
CA SER A 416 -33.22 40.51 3.40
C SER A 416 -33.34 41.72 2.52
N ASN A 417 -34.25 41.70 1.56
CA ASN A 417 -35.09 42.85 1.16
C ASN A 417 -36.28 42.36 0.36
N PRO A 418 -37.47 42.19 0.94
CA PRO A 418 -38.70 42.27 0.20
C PRO A 418 -39.01 43.75 0.03
N SER A 419 -38.90 44.23 -1.21
CA SER A 419 -39.45 45.52 -1.64
C SER A 419 -40.96 45.44 -1.70
#